data_ab9bbb746f5e3524d826c90aaa89f118
#
_entry.id   ab9bbb746f5e3524d826c90aaa89f118
#
_cell.length_a   1.000
_cell.length_b   1.000
_cell.length_c   1.000
_cell.angle_alpha   90.00
_cell.angle_beta   90.00
_cell.angle_gamma   90.00
#
_symmetry.space_group_name_H-M   'P 1'
#
loop_
_entity.id
_entity.type
_entity.pdbx_description
1 polymer ?
#
loop_
_entity_poly.entity_id
_entity_poly.type
_entity_poly.pdbx_seq_one_letter_code
_entity_poly.pdbx_strand_id
1 'polypeptide(L)'
;MSDLQVKTMAEFMQEGKEPEILFWVGSAGSFDDRAKKITRAFVKIMNKANVNFGVLGPEESSSGDAAKRAGNEFLFQMQAVMNIEVMNSYNIKRIVTTCPHSFNTLKNEYKGLGGNYEVQHHTEFIMDLLSEEKLKITKNIKGKKVTYHD
;
A
#
# COMPACT_ATOMS: atom_id res chain seq x y z
N MET A 1 21.03 -2.17 -13.63
CA MET A 1 20.04 -2.05 -12.54
C MET A 1 18.78 -1.52 -13.17
N SER A 2 17.69 -2.29 -13.21
CA SER A 2 16.43 -1.75 -13.71
C SER A 2 15.95 -0.69 -12.71
N ASP A 3 15.92 0.56 -13.15
CA ASP A 3 15.40 1.65 -12.36
C ASP A 3 13.92 1.38 -12.05
N LEU A 4 13.64 1.17 -10.76
CA LEU A 4 12.27 1.05 -10.30
C LEU A 4 11.59 2.41 -10.48
N GLN A 5 10.50 2.44 -11.22
CA GLN A 5 9.73 3.65 -11.40
C GLN A 5 8.75 3.79 -10.22
N VAL A 6 9.00 4.77 -9.38
CA VAL A 6 8.14 5.15 -8.26
C VAL A 6 8.04 6.66 -8.24
N LYS A 7 6.81 7.16 -8.31
CA LYS A 7 6.52 8.60 -8.16
C LYS A 7 5.70 8.84 -6.90
N THR A 8 5.95 9.97 -6.27
CA THR A 8 5.11 10.42 -5.16
C THR A 8 3.81 11.05 -5.66
N MET A 9 2.82 11.11 -4.78
CA MET A 9 1.57 11.82 -5.08
C MET A 9 1.80 13.30 -5.36
N ALA A 10 2.77 13.92 -4.67
CA ALA A 10 3.16 15.30 -4.92
C ALA A 10 3.71 15.51 -6.35
N GLU A 11 4.54 14.58 -6.84
CA GLU A 11 5.04 14.61 -8.22
C GLU A 11 3.92 14.45 -9.24
N PHE A 12 2.96 13.54 -9.01
CA PHE A 12 1.77 13.40 -9.86
C PHE A 12 0.95 14.69 -9.91
N MET A 13 0.73 15.32 -8.76
CA MET A 13 -0.01 16.59 -8.68
C MET A 13 0.69 17.71 -9.45
N GLN A 14 2.01 17.81 -9.37
CA GLN A 14 2.79 18.79 -10.15
C GLN A 14 2.68 18.56 -11.66
N GLU A 15 2.56 17.30 -12.08
CA GLU A 15 2.37 16.95 -13.50
C GLU A 15 0.90 17.08 -13.95
N GLY A 16 -0.02 17.45 -13.06
CA GLY A 16 -1.46 17.50 -13.34
C GLY A 16 -2.07 16.14 -13.65
N LYS A 17 -1.50 15.06 -13.10
CA LYS A 17 -1.95 13.68 -13.28
C LYS A 17 -2.39 13.07 -11.97
N GLU A 18 -3.31 12.12 -12.05
CA GLU A 18 -3.76 11.32 -10.91
C GLU A 18 -3.42 9.85 -11.16
N PRO A 19 -2.75 9.16 -10.22
CA PRO A 19 -2.56 7.72 -10.31
C PRO A 19 -3.87 6.99 -9.97
N GLU A 20 -4.03 5.76 -10.48
CA GLU A 20 -5.20 4.93 -10.22
C GLU A 20 -5.27 4.44 -8.78
N ILE A 21 -4.11 4.23 -8.14
CA ILE A 21 -4.00 3.61 -6.84
C ILE A 21 -2.84 4.23 -6.03
N LEU A 22 -3.06 4.34 -4.72
CA LEU A 22 -2.00 4.65 -3.76
C LEU A 22 -1.38 3.34 -3.25
N PHE A 23 -0.07 3.22 -3.31
CA PHE A 23 0.68 2.22 -2.59
C PHE A 23 1.08 2.75 -1.21
N TRP A 24 0.42 2.24 -0.18
CA TRP A 24 0.78 2.51 1.22
C TRP A 24 1.93 1.59 1.63
N VAL A 25 3.12 2.16 1.81
CA VAL A 25 4.34 1.39 2.07
C VAL A 25 4.38 0.85 3.50
N GLY A 26 3.98 1.65 4.46
CA GLY A 26 4.05 1.34 5.87
C GLY A 26 5.46 1.55 6.47
N SER A 27 5.54 1.70 7.78
CA SER A 27 6.80 1.96 8.48
C SER A 27 7.80 0.80 8.34
N ALA A 28 7.35 -0.44 8.45
CA ALA A 28 8.23 -1.61 8.26
C ALA A 28 8.83 -1.64 6.85
N GLY A 29 8.03 -1.36 5.82
CA GLY A 29 8.49 -1.29 4.43
C GLY A 29 9.55 -0.21 4.18
N SER A 30 9.60 0.83 5.03
CA SER A 30 10.56 1.92 4.93
C SER A 30 11.85 1.67 5.71
N PHE A 31 11.81 0.93 6.82
CA PHE A 31 12.93 0.81 7.76
C PHE A 31 13.50 -0.61 7.89
N ASP A 32 12.67 -1.65 7.82
CA ASP A 32 13.11 -3.04 7.93
C ASP A 32 13.70 -3.55 6.61
N ASP A 33 14.88 -4.15 6.63
CA ASP A 33 15.57 -4.58 5.40
C ASP A 33 14.86 -5.71 4.67
N ARG A 34 14.18 -6.61 5.37
CA ARG A 34 13.38 -7.68 4.75
C ARG A 34 12.13 -7.08 4.12
N ALA A 35 11.45 -6.20 4.84
CA ALA A 35 10.27 -5.52 4.34
C ALA A 35 10.59 -4.60 3.15
N LYS A 36 11.76 -3.96 3.12
CA LYS A 36 12.25 -3.22 1.95
C LYS A 36 12.40 -4.11 0.71
N LYS A 37 12.87 -5.34 0.89
CA LYS A 37 12.95 -6.31 -0.24
C LYS A 37 11.58 -6.68 -0.76
N ILE A 38 10.60 -6.89 0.12
CA ILE A 38 9.20 -7.16 -0.23
C ILE A 38 8.61 -5.96 -0.98
N THR A 39 8.79 -4.77 -0.45
CA THR A 39 8.35 -3.50 -1.08
C THR A 39 8.91 -3.35 -2.49
N ARG A 40 10.20 -3.56 -2.66
CA ARG A 40 10.86 -3.49 -3.99
C ARG A 40 10.34 -4.57 -4.94
N ALA A 41 10.10 -5.78 -4.45
CA ALA A 41 9.54 -6.87 -5.26
C ALA A 41 8.12 -6.53 -5.72
N PHE A 42 7.29 -5.99 -4.84
CA PHE A 42 5.94 -5.58 -5.18
C PHE A 42 5.92 -4.41 -6.19
N VAL A 43 6.79 -3.42 -6.01
CA VAL A 43 6.96 -2.33 -7.00
C VAL A 43 7.35 -2.88 -8.37
N LYS A 44 8.26 -3.86 -8.44
CA LYS A 44 8.61 -4.53 -9.70
C LYS A 44 7.41 -5.20 -10.36
N ILE A 45 6.56 -5.85 -9.58
CA ILE A 45 5.33 -6.47 -10.07
C ILE A 45 4.39 -5.41 -10.64
N MET A 46 4.17 -4.32 -9.93
CA MET A 46 3.31 -3.23 -10.40
C MET A 46 3.86 -2.56 -11.67
N ASN A 47 5.15 -2.31 -11.73
CA ASN A 47 5.79 -1.79 -12.95
C ASN A 47 5.66 -2.76 -14.13
N LYS A 48 5.85 -4.07 -13.90
CA LYS A 48 5.70 -5.10 -14.93
C LYS A 48 4.27 -5.19 -15.46
N ALA A 49 3.29 -4.98 -14.60
CA ALA A 49 1.87 -4.97 -14.96
C ALA A 49 1.37 -3.62 -15.49
N ASN A 50 2.25 -2.63 -15.65
CA ASN A 50 1.92 -1.26 -16.06
C ASN A 50 0.85 -0.60 -15.16
N VAL A 51 0.89 -0.87 -13.87
CA VAL A 51 -0.01 -0.23 -12.91
C VAL A 51 0.40 1.22 -12.70
N ASN A 52 -0.55 2.13 -12.83
CA ASN A 52 -0.35 3.56 -12.55
C ASN A 52 -0.58 3.82 -11.07
N PHE A 53 0.47 3.79 -10.28
CA PHE A 53 0.42 3.98 -8.83
C PHE A 53 1.34 5.10 -8.35
N GLY A 54 0.98 5.70 -7.22
CA GLY A 54 1.81 6.65 -6.51
C GLY A 54 2.05 6.23 -5.06
N VAL A 55 3.02 6.84 -4.41
CA VAL A 55 3.30 6.70 -2.98
C VAL A 55 3.22 8.05 -2.30
N LEU A 56 2.94 8.08 -0.99
CA LEU A 56 2.98 9.34 -0.23
C LEU A 56 4.43 9.80 0.02
N GLY A 57 5.37 8.85 0.10
CA GLY A 57 6.77 9.17 0.41
C GLY A 57 6.91 9.83 1.77
N PRO A 58 7.51 11.03 1.86
CA PRO A 58 7.70 11.74 3.15
C PRO A 58 6.39 12.13 3.85
N GLU A 59 5.28 12.20 3.12
CA GLU A 59 3.96 12.53 3.67
C GLU A 59 3.26 11.33 4.31
N GLU A 60 3.77 10.10 4.12
CA GLU A 60 3.26 8.91 4.79
C GLU A 60 3.73 8.90 6.23
N SER A 61 2.80 8.92 7.17
CA SER A 61 3.06 8.74 8.60
C SER A 61 2.52 7.39 9.09
N SER A 62 2.67 7.08 10.37
CA SER A 62 2.08 5.86 10.95
C SER A 62 0.59 5.79 10.69
N SER A 63 0.08 4.60 10.34
CA SER A 63 -1.37 4.36 10.21
C SER A 63 -2.14 4.54 11.52
N GLY A 64 -1.43 4.56 12.65
CA GLY A 64 -2.01 4.62 13.98
C GLY A 64 -2.32 3.25 14.59
N ASP A 65 -2.09 2.15 13.86
CA ASP A 65 -2.38 0.80 14.34
C ASP A 65 -1.72 0.52 15.71
N ALA A 66 -0.44 0.83 15.85
CA ALA A 66 0.28 0.63 17.11
C ALA A 66 -0.35 1.40 18.28
N ALA A 67 -0.74 2.64 18.08
CA ALA A 67 -1.43 3.45 19.08
C ALA A 67 -2.79 2.85 19.45
N LYS A 68 -3.54 2.40 18.46
CA LYS A 68 -4.85 1.73 18.64
C LYS A 68 -4.70 0.46 19.46
N ARG A 69 -3.77 -0.42 19.10
CA ARG A 69 -3.50 -1.67 19.84
C ARG A 69 -3.00 -1.42 21.26
N ALA A 70 -2.27 -0.35 21.50
CA ALA A 70 -1.81 0.06 22.81
C ALA A 70 -2.89 0.75 23.67
N GLY A 71 -4.09 0.94 23.14
CA GLY A 71 -5.20 1.62 23.85
C GLY A 71 -5.09 3.15 23.86
N ASN A 72 -4.18 3.73 23.10
CA ASN A 72 -4.06 5.18 22.97
C ASN A 72 -4.94 5.71 21.83
N GLU A 73 -6.23 5.79 22.12
CA GLU A 73 -7.25 6.20 21.15
C GLU A 73 -7.03 7.63 20.65
N PHE A 74 -6.60 8.54 21.51
CA PHE A 74 -6.35 9.93 21.14
C PHE A 74 -5.22 10.03 20.09
N LEU A 75 -4.10 9.36 20.33
CA LEU A 75 -3.00 9.34 19.38
C LEU A 75 -3.40 8.67 18.07
N PHE A 76 -4.14 7.57 18.14
CA PHE A 76 -4.67 6.90 16.95
C PHE A 76 -5.51 7.87 16.11
N GLN A 77 -6.47 8.56 16.70
CA GLN A 77 -7.35 9.49 15.99
C GLN A 77 -6.57 10.64 15.38
N MET A 78 -5.60 11.21 16.07
CA MET A 78 -4.74 12.25 15.52
C MET A 78 -3.99 11.79 14.27
N GLN A 79 -3.34 10.63 14.36
CA GLN A 79 -2.58 10.06 13.24
C GLN A 79 -3.49 9.72 12.05
N ALA A 80 -4.65 9.13 12.33
CA ALA A 80 -5.63 8.78 11.30
C ALA A 80 -6.19 10.02 10.58
N VAL A 81 -6.59 11.05 11.32
CA VAL A 81 -7.12 12.28 10.72
C VAL A 81 -6.07 12.97 9.85
N MET A 82 -4.83 13.07 10.30
CA MET A 82 -3.74 13.63 9.50
C MET A 82 -3.55 12.85 8.18
N ASN A 83 -3.53 11.52 8.24
CA ASN A 83 -3.41 10.69 7.04
C ASN A 83 -4.62 10.84 6.10
N ILE A 84 -5.83 10.91 6.65
CA ILE A 84 -7.05 11.11 5.89
C ILE A 84 -7.03 12.46 5.16
N GLU A 85 -6.60 13.53 5.83
CA GLU A 85 -6.46 14.85 5.21
C GLU A 85 -5.48 14.83 4.04
N VAL A 86 -4.31 14.21 4.22
CA VAL A 86 -3.32 14.08 3.15
C VAL A 86 -3.88 13.27 1.99
N MET A 87 -4.46 12.09 2.24
CA MET A 87 -5.02 11.24 1.20
C MET A 87 -6.19 11.92 0.46
N ASN A 88 -7.04 12.63 1.18
CA ASN A 88 -8.17 13.36 0.56
C ASN A 88 -7.69 14.55 -0.27
N SER A 89 -6.61 15.22 0.11
CA SER A 89 -6.02 16.30 -0.69
C SER A 89 -5.53 15.83 -2.07
N TYR A 90 -5.15 14.55 -2.16
CA TYR A 90 -4.76 13.90 -3.41
C TYR A 90 -5.91 13.15 -4.10
N ASN A 91 -7.14 13.27 -3.60
CA ASN A 91 -8.31 12.59 -4.16
C ASN A 91 -8.17 11.06 -4.25
N ILE A 92 -7.47 10.44 -3.29
CA ILE A 92 -7.24 9.00 -3.25
C ILE A 92 -8.55 8.26 -3.00
N LYS A 93 -8.82 7.21 -3.81
CA LYS A 93 -9.98 6.33 -3.68
C LYS A 93 -9.58 4.88 -3.41
N ARG A 94 -8.45 4.43 -3.96
CA ARG A 94 -7.99 3.06 -3.87
C ARG A 94 -6.59 3.00 -3.27
N ILE A 95 -6.39 2.06 -2.36
CA ILE A 95 -5.13 1.84 -1.66
C ILE A 95 -4.75 0.36 -1.75
N VAL A 96 -3.49 0.08 -2.01
CA VAL A 96 -2.89 -1.23 -1.86
C VAL A 96 -1.76 -1.17 -0.84
N THR A 97 -1.64 -2.19 0.00
CA THR A 97 -0.57 -2.27 1.00
C THR A 97 -0.08 -3.69 1.16
N THR A 98 1.20 -3.84 1.54
CA THR A 98 1.80 -5.13 1.91
C THR A 98 1.70 -5.42 3.41
N CYS A 99 1.33 -4.41 4.21
CA CYS A 99 1.26 -4.51 5.67
C CYS A 99 -0.16 -4.92 6.11
N PRO A 100 -0.34 -6.08 6.78
CA PRO A 100 -1.67 -6.53 7.21
C PRO A 100 -2.28 -5.62 8.29
N HIS A 101 -1.47 -5.01 9.12
CA HIS A 101 -1.93 -4.05 10.14
C HIS A 101 -2.48 -2.78 9.48
N SER A 102 -1.73 -2.20 8.54
CA SER A 102 -2.21 -1.04 7.77
C SER A 102 -3.44 -1.37 6.93
N PHE A 103 -3.49 -2.58 6.35
CA PHE A 103 -4.66 -3.05 5.62
C PHE A 103 -5.93 -2.98 6.47
N ASN A 104 -5.89 -3.57 7.67
CA ASN A 104 -7.04 -3.55 8.57
C ASN A 104 -7.41 -2.13 9.01
N THR A 105 -6.42 -1.35 9.42
CA THR A 105 -6.63 0.01 9.93
C THR A 105 -7.22 0.93 8.87
N LEU A 106 -6.65 0.96 7.68
CA LEU A 106 -7.12 1.79 6.56
C LEU A 106 -8.51 1.35 6.07
N LYS A 107 -8.76 0.04 6.01
CA LYS A 107 -10.01 -0.52 5.49
C LYS A 107 -11.18 -0.36 6.45
N ASN A 108 -10.95 -0.64 7.73
CA ASN A 108 -12.02 -0.80 8.70
C ASN A 108 -12.11 0.34 9.71
N GLU A 109 -10.99 0.81 10.22
CA GLU A 109 -10.95 1.75 11.33
C GLU A 109 -11.03 3.22 10.89
N TYR A 110 -10.50 3.55 9.70
CA TYR A 110 -10.56 4.92 9.15
C TYR A 110 -11.97 5.35 8.74
N LYS A 111 -12.86 4.42 8.46
CA LYS A 111 -14.25 4.71 8.06
C LYS A 111 -14.98 5.57 9.09
N GLY A 112 -14.81 5.29 10.38
CA GLY A 112 -15.40 6.06 11.46
C GLY A 112 -14.88 7.50 11.58
N LEU A 113 -13.77 7.81 10.94
CA LEU A 113 -13.11 9.12 10.95
C LEU A 113 -13.21 9.85 9.60
N GLY A 114 -14.02 9.34 8.67
CA GLY A 114 -14.23 9.94 7.36
C GLY A 114 -13.30 9.47 6.25
N GLY A 115 -12.47 8.45 6.52
CA GLY A 115 -11.58 7.83 5.53
C GLY A 115 -12.25 6.66 4.82
N ASN A 116 -12.89 6.91 3.67
CA ASN A 116 -13.58 5.89 2.88
C ASN A 116 -12.75 5.54 1.65
N TYR A 117 -11.99 4.46 1.74
CA TYR A 117 -11.11 3.97 0.67
C TYR A 117 -11.41 2.51 0.35
N GLU A 118 -11.25 2.15 -0.92
CA GLU A 118 -11.16 0.75 -1.34
C GLU A 118 -9.73 0.26 -1.05
N VAL A 119 -9.57 -0.58 -0.04
CA VAL A 119 -8.26 -1.05 0.40
C VAL A 119 -8.10 -2.52 0.07
N GLN A 120 -7.01 -2.85 -0.62
CA GLN A 120 -6.62 -4.22 -0.93
C GLN A 120 -5.28 -4.58 -0.30
N HIS A 121 -5.15 -5.80 0.20
CA HIS A 121 -3.86 -6.37 0.50
C HIS A 121 -3.15 -6.73 -0.83
N HIS A 122 -1.82 -6.66 -0.87
CA HIS A 122 -1.07 -6.89 -2.11
C HIS A 122 -1.34 -8.26 -2.73
N THR A 123 -1.67 -9.26 -1.94
CA THR A 123 -2.01 -10.61 -2.45
C THR A 123 -3.33 -10.62 -3.22
N GLU A 124 -4.34 -9.91 -2.75
CA GLU A 124 -5.62 -9.73 -3.46
C GLU A 124 -5.38 -8.97 -4.77
N PHE A 125 -4.60 -7.90 -4.71
CA PHE A 125 -4.28 -7.08 -5.88
C PHE A 125 -3.50 -7.86 -6.96
N ILE A 126 -2.53 -8.69 -6.56
CA ILE A 126 -1.80 -9.57 -7.49
C ILE A 126 -2.75 -10.60 -8.12
N MET A 127 -3.68 -11.16 -7.37
CA MET A 127 -4.69 -12.08 -7.92
C MET A 127 -5.56 -11.40 -8.98
N ASP A 128 -5.96 -10.16 -8.75
CA ASP A 128 -6.71 -9.38 -9.74
C ASP A 128 -5.88 -9.14 -11.01
N LEU A 129 -4.60 -8.78 -10.88
CA LEU A 129 -3.70 -8.61 -12.02
C LEU A 129 -3.52 -9.89 -12.84
N LEU A 130 -3.47 -11.05 -12.18
CA LEU A 130 -3.40 -12.36 -12.84
C LEU A 130 -4.72 -12.67 -13.56
N SER A 131 -5.85 -12.41 -12.94
CA SER A 131 -7.18 -12.65 -13.51
C SER A 131 -7.46 -11.75 -14.71
N GLU A 132 -6.96 -10.51 -14.69
CA GLU A 132 -7.08 -9.54 -15.78
C GLU A 132 -6.01 -9.72 -16.88
N GLU A 133 -5.18 -10.77 -16.78
CA GLU A 133 -4.06 -11.06 -17.71
C GLU A 133 -3.01 -9.95 -17.81
N LYS A 134 -2.98 -9.02 -16.86
CA LYS A 134 -1.95 -7.97 -16.76
C LYS A 134 -0.62 -8.49 -16.24
N LEU A 135 -0.65 -9.68 -15.63
CA LEU A 135 0.51 -10.37 -15.08
C LEU A 135 0.43 -11.85 -15.43
N LYS A 136 1.57 -12.48 -15.78
CA LYS A 136 1.64 -13.91 -16.10
C LYS A 136 2.69 -14.60 -15.25
N ILE A 137 2.35 -15.78 -14.72
CA ILE A 137 3.29 -16.65 -14.02
C ILE A 137 4.10 -17.41 -15.06
N THR A 138 5.41 -17.18 -15.10
CA THR A 138 6.32 -17.80 -16.06
C THR A 138 7.09 -19.00 -15.52
N LYS A 139 7.13 -19.17 -14.18
CA LYS A 139 7.82 -20.28 -13.50
C LYS A 139 6.86 -21.01 -12.57
N ASN A 140 7.00 -22.32 -12.51
CA ASN A 140 6.20 -23.16 -11.64
C ASN A 140 7.10 -23.76 -10.54
N ILE A 141 6.55 -23.88 -9.33
CA ILE A 141 7.20 -24.50 -8.17
C ILE A 141 6.75 -25.96 -7.95
N LYS A 142 6.44 -26.68 -9.04
CA LYS A 142 5.99 -28.09 -8.98
C LYS A 142 6.90 -28.92 -8.10
N GLY A 143 6.30 -29.80 -7.29
CA GLY A 143 7.00 -30.74 -6.42
C GLY A 143 7.52 -30.16 -5.10
N LYS A 144 7.39 -28.87 -4.84
CA LYS A 144 7.71 -28.29 -3.54
C LYS A 144 6.51 -28.37 -2.60
N LYS A 145 6.77 -28.86 -1.38
CA LYS A 145 5.80 -28.76 -0.29
C LYS A 145 5.89 -27.35 0.29
N VAL A 146 4.77 -26.67 0.38
CA VAL A 146 4.68 -25.30 0.90
C VAL A 146 3.64 -25.29 2.00
N THR A 147 3.92 -24.58 3.08
CA THR A 147 2.97 -24.31 4.16
C THR A 147 2.93 -22.81 4.40
N TYR A 148 1.78 -22.32 4.80
CA TYR A 148 1.59 -20.94 5.26
C TYR A 148 1.67 -20.94 6.79
N HIS A 149 2.42 -20.01 7.32
CA HIS A 149 2.49 -19.74 8.75
C HIS A 149 1.87 -18.38 9.01
N ASP A 150 0.84 -18.37 9.85
CA ASP A 150 0.15 -17.16 10.27
C ASP A 150 0.88 -16.52 11.46
#